data_af15ef276034079d85f5898d0acf5a57
#
_entry.id   af15ef276034079d85f5898d0acf5a57
#
_cell.length_a   1.000
_cell.length_b   1.000
_cell.length_c   1.000
_cell.angle_alpha   90.00
_cell.angle_beta   90.00
_cell.angle_gamma   90.00
#
_symmetry.space_group_name_H-M   'P 1'
#
loop_
_entity.id
_entity.type
_entity.pdbx_description
1 polymer ?
#
loop_
_entity_poly.entity_id
_entity_poly.type
_entity_poly.pdbx_seq_one_letter_code
_entity_poly.pdbx_strand_id
1 'polypeptide(L)'
;MKYNERAFNSAVEDYKKRLENANGKNFFIIFDIGNKDAFCSIAPLSRALHELGADVSCTGINEKSDGLDALKDVWKTFVEYEEGIKNENTNALIEFIEEVDKKAKGEFKKLFRKPDFVFEAMQDKFNGNLELPFHTEWFKEHRMRELIQTSEILWRDVYALKKGERVGIGFTLIPSQNLLGHPLEDYLDSYSIIWAMTQTAAKTSEPIVNAYTFRASMLEKSERISDLRATLLGCELDKEIDEEPFIKYKNLSKLLKLDRIKPVDLSFSISAKGYPGKHLFGEMIGYPSLNKKTRWQTPAQMIYKLDFYPQTKYEEREPIARVAFTETIPIDIFIETNLVDWADIRARNQKIKDIMDKCDIIYVDGKLNERNVTKLEVGLVKEDGSRRWVRRSDTDVREKINKTYFEMTGIKAGCMGNIPGGEAFTTPEYMKGIFVGDVVVHVDQSYPLDEKNPLIVECYGDSYKIIHGPKEIIEKINKRKQEAMKLLLEVEKNKSLSKEIIELKKNNFERIGEFAINTNPKARLCEYLIVNEKIAKMMHIALGSGFEPDRSTEYHMDIVFNAPRQKLDVYGNDKSGNKHWILKDGEFVA
;
A
#
# COMPACT_ATOMS: atom_id res chain seq x y z
N MET A 1 -10.45 -11.60 25.70
CA MET A 1 -10.58 -11.88 24.24
C MET A 1 -11.18 -10.64 23.59
N LYS A 2 -10.55 -10.14 22.57
CA LYS A 2 -10.97 -8.93 21.83
C LYS A 2 -12.25 -9.14 21.02
N TYR A 3 -12.62 -10.39 20.73
CA TYR A 3 -13.85 -10.77 20.02
C TYR A 3 -14.41 -12.09 20.56
N ASN A 4 -15.63 -12.45 20.18
CA ASN A 4 -16.27 -13.71 20.52
C ASN A 4 -16.07 -14.74 19.39
N GLU A 5 -14.99 -15.53 19.47
CA GLU A 5 -14.62 -16.52 18.46
C GLU A 5 -15.73 -17.56 18.21
N ARG A 6 -16.38 -18.03 19.28
CA ARG A 6 -17.47 -19.01 19.16
C ARG A 6 -18.64 -18.45 18.35
N ALA A 7 -19.03 -17.20 18.62
CA ALA A 7 -20.09 -16.54 17.86
C ALA A 7 -19.68 -16.30 16.42
N PHE A 8 -18.42 -15.89 16.17
CA PHE A 8 -17.89 -15.72 14.83
C PHE A 8 -17.95 -17.02 14.02
N ASN A 9 -17.41 -18.11 14.54
CA ASN A 9 -17.42 -19.40 13.88
C ASN A 9 -18.85 -19.92 13.65
N SER A 10 -19.77 -19.71 14.61
CA SER A 10 -21.19 -20.05 14.45
C SER A 10 -21.84 -19.28 13.29
N ALA A 11 -21.54 -18.00 13.16
CA ALA A 11 -22.02 -17.16 12.06
C ALA A 11 -21.47 -17.61 10.70
N VAL A 12 -20.18 -17.95 10.64
CA VAL A 12 -19.54 -18.51 9.43
C VAL A 12 -20.26 -19.79 8.98
N GLU A 13 -20.52 -20.73 9.91
CA GLU A 13 -21.19 -21.98 9.59
C GLU A 13 -22.67 -21.79 9.20
N ASP A 14 -23.39 -20.81 9.78
CA ASP A 14 -24.76 -20.48 9.34
C ASP A 14 -24.77 -19.94 7.91
N TYR A 15 -23.87 -19.02 7.57
CA TYR A 15 -23.77 -18.52 6.20
C TYR A 15 -23.36 -19.60 5.21
N LYS A 16 -22.43 -20.49 5.56
CA LYS A 16 -22.02 -21.62 4.68
C LYS A 16 -23.20 -22.52 4.34
N LYS A 17 -24.05 -22.84 5.32
CA LYS A 17 -25.26 -23.66 5.09
C LYS A 17 -26.26 -22.97 4.16
N ARG A 18 -26.40 -21.66 4.24
CA ARG A 18 -27.31 -20.90 3.40
C ARG A 18 -26.80 -20.68 1.97
N LEU A 19 -25.49 -20.80 1.78
CA LEU A 19 -24.78 -20.45 0.55
C LEU A 19 -24.02 -21.65 -0.06
N GLU A 20 -24.54 -22.88 0.11
CA GLU A 20 -23.88 -24.14 -0.32
C GLU A 20 -23.40 -24.12 -1.78
N ASN A 21 -24.06 -23.39 -2.66
CA ASN A 21 -23.73 -23.32 -4.09
C ASN A 21 -22.83 -22.12 -4.48
N ALA A 22 -22.08 -21.54 -3.52
CA ALA A 22 -21.27 -20.35 -3.74
C ALA A 22 -19.94 -20.60 -4.48
N ASN A 23 -19.52 -21.84 -4.60
CA ASN A 23 -18.22 -22.18 -5.22
C ASN A 23 -18.09 -21.63 -6.65
N GLY A 24 -17.03 -20.87 -6.87
CA GLY A 24 -16.75 -20.25 -8.16
C GLY A 24 -17.59 -19.04 -8.49
N LYS A 25 -18.47 -18.60 -7.57
CA LYS A 25 -19.34 -17.44 -7.75
C LYS A 25 -18.72 -16.16 -7.26
N ASN A 26 -19.18 -15.04 -7.82
CA ASN A 26 -18.82 -13.69 -7.39
C ASN A 26 -19.96 -13.06 -6.59
N PHE A 27 -19.61 -12.52 -5.44
CA PHE A 27 -20.54 -11.82 -4.56
C PHE A 27 -20.17 -10.35 -4.45
N PHE A 28 -21.16 -9.48 -4.58
CA PHE A 28 -20.99 -8.05 -4.36
C PHE A 28 -21.97 -7.60 -3.27
N ILE A 29 -21.46 -6.88 -2.26
CA ILE A 29 -22.21 -6.43 -1.10
C ILE A 29 -22.19 -4.90 -1.08
N ILE A 30 -23.37 -4.28 -1.09
CA ILE A 30 -23.54 -2.84 -0.89
C ILE A 30 -24.10 -2.65 0.51
N PHE A 31 -23.48 -1.83 1.33
CA PHE A 31 -23.95 -1.58 2.71
C PHE A 31 -23.96 -0.10 3.06
N ASP A 32 -24.84 0.30 3.99
CA ASP A 32 -24.80 1.64 4.55
C ASP A 32 -23.67 1.75 5.57
N ILE A 33 -22.79 2.77 5.38
CA ILE A 33 -21.66 3.02 6.27
C ILE A 33 -22.07 3.40 7.69
N GLY A 34 -23.29 3.86 7.92
CA GLY A 34 -23.87 4.12 9.23
C GLY A 34 -24.39 2.88 9.93
N ASN A 35 -24.58 1.77 9.20
CA ASN A 35 -25.12 0.52 9.72
C ASN A 35 -24.01 -0.40 10.26
N LYS A 36 -23.80 -0.34 11.58
CA LYS A 36 -22.80 -1.15 12.28
C LYS A 36 -23.05 -2.65 12.15
N ASP A 37 -24.32 -3.05 12.22
CA ASP A 37 -24.71 -4.47 12.20
C ASP A 37 -24.45 -5.08 10.82
N ALA A 38 -24.77 -4.35 9.75
CA ALA A 38 -24.41 -4.71 8.40
C ALA A 38 -22.89 -4.85 8.25
N PHE A 39 -22.15 -3.82 8.65
CA PHE A 39 -20.69 -3.83 8.54
C PHE A 39 -20.03 -4.98 9.31
N CYS A 40 -20.45 -5.23 10.56
CA CYS A 40 -19.91 -6.34 11.35
C CYS A 40 -20.24 -7.70 10.71
N SER A 41 -21.44 -7.84 10.12
CA SER A 41 -21.87 -9.10 9.51
C SER A 41 -21.13 -9.46 8.23
N ILE A 42 -20.49 -8.48 7.57
CA ILE A 42 -19.62 -8.73 6.41
C ILE A 42 -18.42 -9.61 6.77
N ALA A 43 -17.89 -9.52 8.00
CA ALA A 43 -16.75 -10.31 8.42
C ALA A 43 -17.01 -11.83 8.36
N PRO A 44 -17.97 -12.41 9.07
CA PRO A 44 -18.24 -13.83 8.98
C PRO A 44 -18.82 -14.25 7.62
N LEU A 45 -19.58 -13.37 6.93
CA LEU A 45 -20.08 -13.65 5.59
C LEU A 45 -18.95 -13.78 4.56
N SER A 46 -18.00 -12.84 4.55
CA SER A 46 -16.85 -12.90 3.64
C SER A 46 -15.99 -14.13 3.90
N ARG A 47 -15.81 -14.50 5.17
CA ARG A 47 -15.12 -15.72 5.56
C ARG A 47 -15.81 -16.95 5.04
N ALA A 48 -17.12 -17.08 5.25
CA ALA A 48 -17.92 -18.20 4.77
C ALA A 48 -17.84 -18.36 3.25
N LEU A 49 -18.03 -17.25 2.52
CA LEU A 49 -17.97 -17.24 1.06
C LEU A 49 -16.59 -17.64 0.56
N HIS A 50 -15.53 -17.13 1.17
CA HIS A 50 -14.17 -17.49 0.80
C HIS A 50 -13.86 -18.98 1.04
N GLU A 51 -14.31 -19.54 2.16
CA GLU A 51 -14.18 -20.97 2.45
C GLU A 51 -14.96 -21.85 1.46
N LEU A 52 -16.08 -21.34 0.94
CA LEU A 52 -16.85 -22.00 -0.11
C LEU A 52 -16.26 -21.83 -1.52
N GLY A 53 -15.14 -21.10 -1.66
CA GLY A 53 -14.47 -20.88 -2.94
C GLY A 53 -15.10 -19.77 -3.79
N ALA A 54 -15.78 -18.82 -3.18
CA ALA A 54 -16.34 -17.64 -3.83
C ALA A 54 -15.38 -16.45 -3.79
N ASP A 55 -15.58 -15.50 -4.71
CA ASP A 55 -14.97 -14.17 -4.65
C ASP A 55 -15.96 -13.18 -4.04
N VAL A 56 -15.46 -12.28 -3.20
CA VAL A 56 -16.30 -11.31 -2.49
C VAL A 56 -15.72 -9.92 -2.64
N SER A 57 -16.57 -8.96 -2.95
CA SER A 57 -16.27 -7.55 -2.87
C SER A 57 -17.40 -6.81 -2.17
N CYS A 58 -17.08 -5.73 -1.49
CA CYS A 58 -18.11 -4.90 -0.88
C CYS A 58 -17.80 -3.41 -1.04
N THR A 59 -18.87 -2.61 -1.07
CA THR A 59 -18.83 -1.16 -1.08
C THR A 59 -19.77 -0.62 -0.02
N GLY A 60 -19.23 0.14 0.92
CA GLY A 60 -19.99 0.90 1.90
C GLY A 60 -20.17 2.34 1.42
N ILE A 61 -21.40 2.82 1.46
CA ILE A 61 -21.76 4.16 1.05
C ILE A 61 -22.86 4.67 1.97
N ASN A 62 -22.96 5.97 2.15
CA ASN A 62 -24.08 6.56 2.86
C ASN A 62 -25.37 6.30 2.05
N GLU A 63 -26.41 5.74 2.68
CA GLU A 63 -27.69 5.46 2.03
C GLU A 63 -28.36 6.69 1.38
N LYS A 64 -28.04 7.89 1.89
CA LYS A 64 -28.56 9.18 1.38
C LYS A 64 -27.68 9.79 0.28
N SER A 65 -26.63 9.09 -0.13
CA SER A 65 -25.71 9.60 -1.17
C SER A 65 -26.26 9.36 -2.57
N ASP A 66 -26.19 10.36 -3.43
CA ASP A 66 -26.47 10.21 -4.86
C ASP A 66 -25.59 9.15 -5.53
N GLY A 67 -24.48 8.79 -4.91
CA GLY A 67 -23.58 7.74 -5.36
C GLY A 67 -24.19 6.34 -5.28
N LEU A 68 -25.14 6.09 -4.38
CA LEU A 68 -25.82 4.81 -4.29
C LEU A 68 -26.65 4.51 -5.55
N ASP A 69 -27.42 5.49 -6.03
CA ASP A 69 -28.20 5.34 -7.26
C ASP A 69 -27.30 5.16 -8.47
N ALA A 70 -26.16 5.87 -8.51
CA ALA A 70 -25.18 5.70 -9.57
C ALA A 70 -24.56 4.29 -9.56
N LEU A 71 -24.25 3.72 -8.39
CA LEU A 71 -23.78 2.33 -8.27
C LEU A 71 -24.84 1.33 -8.76
N LYS A 72 -26.10 1.55 -8.41
CA LYS A 72 -27.22 0.72 -8.86
C LYS A 72 -27.42 0.80 -10.38
N ASP A 73 -27.30 1.99 -10.97
CA ASP A 73 -27.40 2.20 -12.42
C ASP A 73 -26.25 1.48 -13.17
N VAL A 74 -25.02 1.60 -12.67
CA VAL A 74 -23.86 0.86 -13.21
C VAL A 74 -24.13 -0.64 -13.15
N TRP A 75 -24.57 -1.10 -12.00
CA TRP A 75 -24.89 -2.50 -11.78
C TRP A 75 -25.94 -3.01 -12.76
N LYS A 76 -27.04 -2.28 -12.92
CA LYS A 76 -28.07 -2.58 -13.89
C LYS A 76 -27.53 -2.71 -15.30
N THR A 77 -26.63 -1.81 -15.70
CA THR A 77 -25.99 -1.87 -17.03
C THR A 77 -25.19 -3.15 -17.23
N PHE A 78 -24.49 -3.63 -16.20
CA PHE A 78 -23.77 -4.91 -16.29
C PHE A 78 -24.71 -6.11 -16.40
N VAL A 79 -25.82 -6.10 -15.69
CA VAL A 79 -26.85 -7.15 -15.81
C VAL A 79 -27.42 -7.17 -17.23
N GLU A 80 -27.83 -6.02 -17.73
CA GLU A 80 -28.38 -5.87 -19.08
C GLU A 80 -27.37 -6.30 -20.16
N TYR A 81 -26.06 -5.98 -19.97
CA TYR A 81 -24.99 -6.42 -20.86
C TYR A 81 -24.91 -7.95 -20.95
N GLU A 82 -24.96 -8.65 -19.82
CA GLU A 82 -24.86 -10.10 -19.81
C GLU A 82 -26.14 -10.80 -20.30
N GLU A 83 -27.29 -10.17 -20.10
CA GLU A 83 -28.57 -10.62 -20.67
C GLU A 83 -28.67 -10.36 -22.18
N GLY A 84 -27.66 -9.72 -22.76
CA GLY A 84 -27.63 -9.39 -24.20
C GLY A 84 -28.57 -8.27 -24.60
N ILE A 85 -29.06 -7.50 -23.63
CA ILE A 85 -29.90 -6.31 -23.88
C ILE A 85 -29.04 -5.24 -24.51
N LYS A 86 -29.46 -4.75 -25.69
CA LYS A 86 -28.75 -3.71 -26.43
C LYS A 86 -29.41 -2.36 -26.20
N ASN A 87 -28.70 -1.47 -25.54
CA ASN A 87 -29.04 -0.06 -25.40
C ASN A 87 -27.75 0.78 -25.43
N GLU A 88 -27.86 2.08 -25.31
CA GLU A 88 -26.72 2.99 -25.39
C GLU A 88 -25.65 2.65 -24.34
N ASN A 89 -26.06 2.37 -23.11
CA ASN A 89 -25.14 2.06 -22.00
C ASN A 89 -24.42 0.73 -22.22
N THR A 90 -25.15 -0.31 -22.60
CA THR A 90 -24.57 -1.64 -22.83
C THR A 90 -23.66 -1.66 -24.05
N ASN A 91 -23.99 -0.92 -25.13
CA ASN A 91 -23.12 -0.79 -26.29
C ASN A 91 -21.79 -0.11 -25.93
N ALA A 92 -21.84 0.99 -25.17
CA ALA A 92 -20.63 1.68 -24.71
C ALA A 92 -19.78 0.79 -23.77
N LEU A 93 -20.42 -0.01 -22.93
CA LEU A 93 -19.73 -0.98 -22.07
C LEU A 93 -19.06 -2.09 -22.92
N ILE A 94 -19.74 -2.60 -23.95
CA ILE A 94 -19.18 -3.59 -24.89
C ILE A 94 -17.93 -3.04 -25.56
N GLU A 95 -18.03 -1.86 -26.17
CA GLU A 95 -16.90 -1.22 -26.84
C GLU A 95 -15.70 -1.05 -25.90
N PHE A 96 -15.95 -0.60 -24.67
CA PHE A 96 -14.91 -0.45 -23.65
C PHE A 96 -14.25 -1.80 -23.31
N ILE A 97 -15.06 -2.83 -23.01
CA ILE A 97 -14.56 -4.16 -22.66
C ILE A 97 -13.74 -4.76 -23.80
N GLU A 98 -14.22 -4.66 -25.03
CA GLU A 98 -13.54 -5.23 -26.19
C GLU A 98 -12.20 -4.55 -26.47
N GLU A 99 -12.14 -3.23 -26.33
CA GLU A 99 -10.91 -2.48 -26.55
C GLU A 99 -9.86 -2.81 -25.48
N VAL A 100 -10.27 -2.83 -24.22
CA VAL A 100 -9.38 -3.19 -23.11
C VAL A 100 -8.93 -4.64 -23.23
N ASP A 101 -9.84 -5.56 -23.55
CA ASP A 101 -9.53 -6.98 -23.69
C ASP A 101 -8.59 -7.28 -24.85
N LYS A 102 -8.71 -6.55 -25.94
CA LYS A 102 -7.77 -6.61 -27.06
C LYS A 102 -6.34 -6.26 -26.63
N LYS A 103 -6.18 -5.20 -25.83
CA LYS A 103 -4.88 -4.81 -25.26
C LYS A 103 -4.40 -5.82 -24.23
N ALA A 104 -5.28 -6.35 -23.42
CA ALA A 104 -5.01 -7.37 -22.41
C ALA A 104 -4.91 -8.80 -22.97
N LYS A 105 -4.89 -8.98 -24.29
CA LYS A 105 -4.75 -10.28 -24.97
C LYS A 105 -5.75 -11.34 -24.46
N GLY A 106 -6.99 -10.93 -24.19
CA GLY A 106 -8.07 -11.81 -23.72
C GLY A 106 -8.09 -12.07 -22.20
N GLU A 107 -7.21 -11.46 -21.43
CA GLU A 107 -7.18 -11.66 -19.97
C GLU A 107 -8.19 -10.79 -19.21
N PHE A 108 -8.56 -9.63 -19.78
CA PHE A 108 -9.50 -8.72 -19.13
C PHE A 108 -10.90 -9.32 -18.97
N LYS A 109 -11.45 -9.89 -20.04
CA LYS A 109 -12.76 -10.57 -20.00
C LYS A 109 -12.80 -11.72 -19.01
N LYS A 110 -11.66 -12.38 -18.73
CA LYS A 110 -11.58 -13.46 -17.74
C LYS A 110 -11.64 -12.95 -16.30
N LEU A 111 -11.16 -11.73 -16.07
CA LEU A 111 -11.15 -11.10 -14.74
C LEU A 111 -12.40 -10.24 -14.52
N PHE A 112 -12.94 -9.70 -15.60
CA PHE A 112 -14.11 -8.86 -15.58
C PHE A 112 -15.36 -9.73 -15.57
N ARG A 113 -15.83 -10.03 -14.36
CA ARG A 113 -17.02 -10.86 -14.17
C ARG A 113 -18.11 -10.04 -13.48
N LYS A 114 -19.33 -10.18 -13.96
CA LYS A 114 -20.51 -9.78 -13.20
C LYS A 114 -20.51 -10.57 -11.89
N PRO A 115 -20.91 -9.98 -10.75
CA PRO A 115 -21.33 -10.75 -9.60
C PRO A 115 -22.52 -11.65 -9.96
N ASP A 116 -22.45 -12.89 -9.51
CA ASP A 116 -23.57 -13.83 -9.57
C ASP A 116 -24.64 -13.45 -8.55
N PHE A 117 -24.22 -12.80 -7.44
CA PHE A 117 -25.09 -12.37 -6.36
C PHE A 117 -24.76 -10.94 -5.93
N VAL A 118 -25.82 -10.15 -5.71
CA VAL A 118 -25.73 -8.83 -5.11
C VAL A 118 -26.55 -8.82 -3.83
N PHE A 119 -25.91 -8.36 -2.76
CA PHE A 119 -26.58 -8.13 -1.49
C PHE A 119 -26.59 -6.64 -1.15
N GLU A 120 -27.76 -6.15 -0.74
CA GLU A 120 -27.91 -4.84 -0.14
C GLU A 120 -28.10 -5.00 1.37
N ALA A 121 -27.25 -4.38 2.16
CA ALA A 121 -27.25 -4.40 3.62
C ALA A 121 -27.52 -2.99 4.16
N MET A 122 -28.77 -2.52 4.00
CA MET A 122 -29.15 -1.16 4.36
C MET A 122 -29.89 -1.07 5.69
N GLN A 123 -30.65 -2.08 6.09
CA GLN A 123 -31.49 -2.03 7.28
C GLN A 123 -31.15 -3.10 8.31
N ASP A 124 -31.75 -4.27 8.25
CA ASP A 124 -31.71 -5.30 9.29
C ASP A 124 -31.21 -6.67 8.82
N LYS A 125 -30.98 -6.82 7.53
CA LYS A 125 -30.51 -8.05 6.89
C LYS A 125 -29.86 -7.75 5.55
N PHE A 126 -29.17 -8.74 5.00
CA PHE A 126 -28.75 -8.72 3.59
C PHE A 126 -29.96 -9.08 2.72
N ASN A 127 -30.32 -8.18 1.82
CA ASN A 127 -31.37 -8.35 0.83
C ASN A 127 -30.75 -8.53 -0.56
N GLY A 128 -31.32 -9.41 -1.36
CA GLY A 128 -30.85 -9.68 -2.72
C GLY A 128 -31.52 -10.92 -3.29
N ASN A 129 -30.78 -11.75 -4.02
CA ASN A 129 -31.29 -13.02 -4.52
C ASN A 129 -31.69 -13.99 -3.39
N LEU A 130 -31.09 -13.81 -2.22
CA LEU A 130 -31.42 -14.50 -0.97
C LEU A 130 -31.44 -13.46 0.15
N GLU A 131 -32.20 -13.76 1.21
CA GLU A 131 -32.17 -12.99 2.44
C GLU A 131 -31.25 -13.67 3.46
N LEU A 132 -30.26 -12.93 4.00
CA LEU A 132 -29.37 -13.44 5.03
C LEU A 132 -29.46 -12.57 6.29
N PRO A 133 -29.49 -13.16 7.47
CA PRO A 133 -29.51 -12.42 8.73
C PRO A 133 -28.17 -11.74 8.98
N PHE A 134 -28.16 -10.68 9.78
CA PHE A 134 -26.94 -10.14 10.35
C PHE A 134 -26.47 -10.99 11.53
N HIS A 135 -25.16 -11.10 11.68
CA HIS A 135 -24.50 -11.78 12.80
C HIS A 135 -23.46 -10.85 13.42
N THR A 136 -23.76 -10.27 14.56
CA THR A 136 -22.94 -9.23 15.21
C THR A 136 -22.38 -9.63 16.57
N GLU A 137 -22.80 -10.75 17.13
CA GLU A 137 -22.46 -11.20 18.50
C GLU A 137 -20.97 -11.50 18.70
N TRP A 138 -20.23 -11.62 17.60
CA TRP A 138 -18.79 -11.82 17.62
C TRP A 138 -18.02 -10.53 17.92
N PHE A 139 -18.59 -9.39 17.49
CA PHE A 139 -17.94 -8.08 17.60
C PHE A 139 -17.97 -7.57 19.05
N LYS A 140 -16.81 -7.14 19.54
CA LYS A 140 -16.65 -6.47 20.83
C LYS A 140 -15.96 -5.15 20.64
N GLU A 141 -16.43 -4.13 21.34
CA GLU A 141 -15.80 -2.81 21.33
C GLU A 141 -14.55 -2.79 22.20
N HIS A 142 -13.45 -3.31 21.65
CA HIS A 142 -12.16 -3.25 22.32
C HIS A 142 -11.50 -1.90 22.08
N ARG A 143 -11.18 -1.16 23.14
CA ARG A 143 -10.52 0.16 23.10
C ARG A 143 -11.13 1.15 22.08
N MET A 144 -12.42 1.06 21.80
CA MET A 144 -13.08 1.84 20.74
C MET A 144 -12.96 3.35 20.97
N ARG A 145 -12.97 3.82 22.23
CA ARG A 145 -12.77 5.25 22.55
C ARG A 145 -11.40 5.76 22.10
N GLU A 146 -10.34 5.01 22.39
CA GLU A 146 -8.98 5.37 22.00
C GLU A 146 -8.80 5.25 20.49
N LEU A 147 -9.42 4.25 19.87
CA LEU A 147 -9.39 4.05 18.44
C LEU A 147 -10.07 5.20 17.69
N ILE A 148 -11.22 5.69 18.17
CA ILE A 148 -11.89 6.88 17.65
C ILE A 148 -10.98 8.11 17.80
N GLN A 149 -10.38 8.31 18.97
CA GLN A 149 -9.44 9.42 19.20
C GLN A 149 -8.23 9.36 18.24
N THR A 150 -7.67 8.18 18.07
CA THR A 150 -6.56 7.94 17.12
C THR A 150 -6.98 8.30 15.69
N SER A 151 -8.16 7.85 15.27
CA SER A 151 -8.71 8.13 13.94
C SER A 151 -8.94 9.63 13.72
N GLU A 152 -9.46 10.34 14.72
CA GLU A 152 -9.64 11.81 14.66
C GLU A 152 -8.30 12.55 14.52
N ILE A 153 -7.27 12.11 15.26
CA ILE A 153 -5.91 12.64 15.15
C ILE A 153 -5.36 12.39 13.72
N LEU A 154 -5.50 11.19 13.19
CA LEU A 154 -5.03 10.88 11.84
C LEU A 154 -5.72 11.76 10.80
N TRP A 155 -7.05 11.90 10.84
CA TRP A 155 -7.76 12.77 9.91
C TRP A 155 -7.35 14.23 10.01
N ARG A 156 -7.17 14.75 11.23
CA ARG A 156 -6.79 16.14 11.48
C ARG A 156 -5.32 16.42 11.17
N ASP A 157 -4.41 15.65 11.75
CA ASP A 157 -2.98 15.97 11.79
C ASP A 157 -2.19 15.37 10.65
N VAL A 158 -2.62 14.23 10.14
CA VAL A 158 -1.94 13.51 9.06
C VAL A 158 -2.55 13.88 7.71
N TYR A 159 -3.85 13.73 7.56
CA TYR A 159 -4.54 13.99 6.30
C TYR A 159 -4.95 15.46 6.12
N ALA A 160 -5.09 16.22 7.19
CA ALA A 160 -5.72 17.57 7.19
C ALA A 160 -7.07 17.54 6.47
N LEU A 161 -7.93 16.59 6.86
CA LEU A 161 -9.25 16.39 6.29
C LEU A 161 -10.10 17.66 6.41
N LYS A 162 -10.67 18.10 5.29
CA LYS A 162 -11.53 19.29 5.21
C LYS A 162 -12.99 18.89 5.05
N LYS A 163 -13.88 19.81 5.46
CA LYS A 163 -15.32 19.62 5.28
C LYS A 163 -15.68 19.43 3.81
N GLY A 164 -16.46 18.41 3.52
CA GLY A 164 -16.95 18.11 2.17
C GLY A 164 -15.96 17.36 1.26
N GLU A 165 -14.75 17.06 1.74
CA GLU A 165 -13.83 16.17 1.02
C GLU A 165 -14.37 14.73 1.04
N ARG A 166 -14.07 13.97 -0.01
CA ARG A 166 -14.38 12.55 -0.09
C ARG A 166 -13.22 11.71 0.38
N VAL A 167 -13.55 10.73 1.20
CA VAL A 167 -12.59 9.82 1.81
C VAL A 167 -12.80 8.41 1.25
N GLY A 168 -11.79 7.85 0.62
CA GLY A 168 -11.74 6.44 0.28
C GLY A 168 -11.14 5.63 1.42
N ILE A 169 -11.84 4.60 1.88
CA ILE A 169 -11.35 3.67 2.90
C ILE A 169 -11.35 2.27 2.32
N GLY A 170 -10.19 1.63 2.28
CA GLY A 170 -10.01 0.30 1.71
C GLY A 170 -9.46 -0.71 2.71
N PHE A 171 -9.92 -1.96 2.64
CA PHE A 171 -9.33 -3.04 3.44
C PHE A 171 -9.50 -4.41 2.79
N THR A 172 -8.70 -5.36 3.25
CA THR A 172 -8.78 -6.76 2.82
C THR A 172 -9.83 -7.47 3.65
N LEU A 173 -10.83 -8.07 3.00
CA LEU A 173 -11.80 -8.96 3.63
C LEU A 173 -11.11 -10.21 4.19
N ILE A 174 -11.77 -10.89 5.12
CA ILE A 174 -11.19 -12.07 5.79
C ILE A 174 -11.01 -13.21 4.78
N PRO A 175 -9.77 -13.62 4.48
CA PRO A 175 -9.48 -14.73 3.59
C PRO A 175 -9.65 -16.08 4.29
N SER A 176 -9.48 -17.19 3.58
CA SER A 176 -9.34 -18.50 4.24
C SER A 176 -8.06 -18.57 5.07
N GLN A 177 -8.05 -19.38 6.15
CA GLN A 177 -6.99 -19.39 7.16
C GLN A 177 -5.57 -19.55 6.60
N ASN A 178 -5.41 -20.16 5.44
CA ASN A 178 -4.11 -20.55 4.92
C ASN A 178 -3.49 -19.60 3.90
N LEU A 179 -4.17 -18.49 3.56
CA LEU A 179 -3.76 -17.73 2.39
C LEU A 179 -2.70 -16.66 2.64
N LEU A 180 -2.70 -15.97 3.78
CA LEU A 180 -1.93 -14.75 3.92
C LEU A 180 -1.08 -14.64 5.21
N GLY A 181 -0.99 -15.69 6.00
CA GLY A 181 -0.06 -15.74 7.16
C GLY A 181 -0.39 -14.85 8.35
N HIS A 182 -1.51 -14.10 8.32
CA HIS A 182 -1.99 -13.33 9.46
C HIS A 182 -2.97 -14.14 10.31
N PRO A 183 -2.96 -13.99 11.64
CA PRO A 183 -3.99 -14.57 12.49
C PRO A 183 -5.35 -13.93 12.20
N LEU A 184 -6.43 -14.68 12.41
CA LEU A 184 -7.79 -14.18 12.20
C LEU A 184 -8.07 -12.91 13.02
N GLU A 185 -7.51 -12.82 14.21
CA GLU A 185 -7.68 -11.68 15.11
C GLU A 185 -7.26 -10.36 14.46
N ASP A 186 -6.18 -10.33 13.69
CA ASP A 186 -5.71 -9.12 13.01
C ASP A 186 -6.69 -8.64 11.94
N TYR A 187 -7.33 -9.58 11.21
CA TYR A 187 -8.38 -9.22 10.27
C TYR A 187 -9.61 -8.67 10.97
N LEU A 188 -10.00 -9.25 12.11
CA LEU A 188 -11.13 -8.75 12.90
C LEU A 188 -10.82 -7.38 13.52
N ASP A 189 -9.60 -7.16 13.94
CA ASP A 189 -9.10 -5.85 14.41
C ASP A 189 -9.19 -4.79 13.29
N SER A 190 -8.91 -5.16 12.04
CA SER A 190 -9.05 -4.27 10.89
C SER A 190 -10.49 -3.75 10.72
N TYR A 191 -11.51 -4.58 10.99
CA TYR A 191 -12.89 -4.11 10.97
C TYR A 191 -13.16 -3.02 12.00
N SER A 192 -12.62 -3.15 13.21
CA SER A 192 -12.76 -2.10 14.24
C SER A 192 -12.03 -0.81 13.84
N ILE A 193 -10.83 -0.92 13.26
CA ILE A 193 -10.07 0.24 12.76
C ILE A 193 -10.84 0.94 11.63
N ILE A 194 -11.31 0.18 10.64
CA ILE A 194 -12.07 0.71 9.51
C ILE A 194 -13.37 1.37 9.99
N TRP A 195 -14.08 0.73 10.92
CA TRP A 195 -15.28 1.32 11.51
C TRP A 195 -14.98 2.68 12.15
N ALA A 196 -13.98 2.76 13.02
CA ALA A 196 -13.60 4.01 13.68
C ALA A 196 -13.16 5.09 12.68
N MET A 197 -12.33 4.73 11.69
CA MET A 197 -11.90 5.63 10.63
C MET A 197 -13.09 6.14 9.81
N THR A 198 -14.05 5.28 9.47
CA THR A 198 -15.25 5.64 8.71
C THR A 198 -16.15 6.58 9.52
N GLN A 199 -16.46 6.22 10.78
CA GLN A 199 -17.37 7.03 11.61
C GLN A 199 -16.78 8.42 11.93
N THR A 200 -15.47 8.51 12.13
CA THR A 200 -14.81 9.80 12.38
C THR A 200 -14.72 10.65 11.12
N ALA A 201 -14.46 10.05 9.95
CA ALA A 201 -14.52 10.76 8.68
C ALA A 201 -15.94 11.27 8.36
N ALA A 202 -16.97 10.48 8.63
CA ALA A 202 -18.36 10.83 8.34
C ALA A 202 -18.88 12.05 9.11
N LYS A 203 -18.18 12.49 10.18
CA LYS A 203 -18.53 13.73 10.89
C LYS A 203 -18.34 15.00 10.05
N THR A 204 -17.43 14.97 9.09
CA THR A 204 -17.04 16.16 8.33
C THR A 204 -16.95 15.95 6.83
N SER A 205 -17.02 14.70 6.36
CA SER A 205 -16.78 14.31 4.98
C SER A 205 -17.72 13.20 4.53
N GLU A 206 -17.55 12.75 3.29
CA GLU A 206 -18.31 11.64 2.71
C GLU A 206 -17.37 10.44 2.50
N PRO A 207 -17.26 9.50 3.45
CA PRO A 207 -16.45 8.30 3.28
C PRO A 207 -17.15 7.27 2.37
N ILE A 208 -16.32 6.59 1.57
CA ILE A 208 -16.70 5.41 0.81
C ILE A 208 -15.77 4.28 1.25
N VAL A 209 -16.34 3.18 1.70
CA VAL A 209 -15.60 2.01 2.18
C VAL A 209 -15.59 0.94 1.10
N ASN A 210 -14.44 0.33 0.87
CA ASN A 210 -14.28 -0.73 -0.10
C ASN A 210 -13.43 -1.84 0.46
N ALA A 211 -13.92 -3.06 0.26
CA ALA A 211 -13.17 -4.23 0.61
C ALA A 211 -13.38 -5.34 -0.41
N TYR A 212 -12.40 -6.20 -0.50
CA TYR A 212 -12.41 -7.31 -1.44
C TYR A 212 -11.59 -8.48 -0.92
N THR A 213 -11.91 -9.67 -1.40
CA THR A 213 -11.06 -10.85 -1.30
C THR A 213 -11.04 -11.56 -2.65
N PHE A 214 -9.97 -12.33 -2.89
CA PHE A 214 -9.84 -13.12 -4.09
C PHE A 214 -9.68 -14.59 -3.73
N ARG A 215 -10.10 -15.46 -4.64
CA ARG A 215 -9.82 -16.88 -4.52
C ARG A 215 -8.32 -17.16 -4.56
N ALA A 216 -7.87 -18.22 -3.89
CA ALA A 216 -6.47 -18.67 -3.89
C ALA A 216 -5.88 -18.80 -5.29
N SER A 217 -6.65 -19.33 -6.24
CA SER A 217 -6.25 -19.48 -7.64
C SER A 217 -5.97 -18.14 -8.35
N MET A 218 -6.53 -17.04 -7.85
CA MET A 218 -6.25 -15.68 -8.36
C MET A 218 -4.99 -15.10 -7.73
N LEU A 219 -4.70 -15.45 -6.46
CA LEU A 219 -3.46 -15.07 -5.79
C LEU A 219 -2.23 -15.72 -6.43
N GLU A 220 -2.33 -16.97 -6.85
CA GLU A 220 -1.28 -17.66 -7.61
C GLU A 220 -1.02 -17.04 -8.99
N LYS A 221 -1.99 -16.31 -9.53
CA LYS A 221 -1.90 -15.56 -10.80
C LYS A 221 -1.61 -14.08 -10.60
N SER A 222 -1.15 -13.66 -9.42
CA SER A 222 -0.84 -12.25 -9.13
C SER A 222 0.15 -11.62 -10.12
N GLU A 223 1.06 -12.42 -10.67
CA GLU A 223 1.97 -12.04 -11.75
C GLU A 223 1.21 -11.58 -13.01
N ARG A 224 0.11 -12.26 -13.36
CA ARG A 224 -0.74 -11.87 -14.49
C ARG A 224 -1.59 -10.65 -14.23
N ILE A 225 -1.91 -10.37 -12.96
CA ILE A 225 -2.62 -9.13 -12.59
C ILE A 225 -1.72 -7.91 -12.79
N SER A 226 -0.43 -8.04 -12.53
CA SER A 226 0.59 -7.05 -12.82
C SER A 226 0.67 -6.74 -14.32
N ASP A 227 0.76 -7.78 -15.16
CA ASP A 227 0.78 -7.65 -16.61
C ASP A 227 -0.52 -7.04 -17.16
N LEU A 228 -1.65 -7.52 -16.65
CA LEU A 228 -2.95 -7.00 -17.03
C LEU A 228 -3.09 -5.53 -16.68
N ARG A 229 -2.59 -5.15 -15.53
CA ARG A 229 -2.61 -3.79 -15.05
C ARG A 229 -1.72 -2.86 -15.89
N ALA A 230 -0.50 -3.28 -16.21
CA ALA A 230 0.36 -2.55 -17.14
C ALA A 230 -0.37 -2.33 -18.47
N THR A 231 -1.08 -3.32 -18.97
CA THR A 231 -1.87 -3.25 -20.19
C THR A 231 -3.10 -2.35 -20.05
N LEU A 232 -3.85 -2.46 -18.93
CA LEU A 232 -5.04 -1.63 -18.67
C LEU A 232 -4.72 -0.15 -18.50
N LEU A 233 -3.54 0.15 -17.93
CA LEU A 233 -3.08 1.51 -17.71
C LEU A 233 -2.35 2.12 -18.91
N GLY A 234 -2.22 1.38 -20.00
CA GLY A 234 -1.43 1.79 -21.16
C GLY A 234 0.06 1.85 -20.87
N CYS A 235 0.49 1.17 -19.81
CA CYS A 235 1.88 1.12 -19.38
C CYS A 235 2.70 0.07 -20.14
N GLU A 236 2.69 0.11 -21.42
CA GLU A 236 3.92 -0.21 -22.16
C GLU A 236 4.83 0.99 -21.92
N LEU A 237 5.84 0.80 -21.10
CA LEU A 237 6.65 1.86 -20.50
C LEU A 237 7.41 2.72 -21.52
N ASP A 238 7.39 2.38 -22.77
CA ASP A 238 8.10 3.01 -23.88
C ASP A 238 7.18 3.72 -24.86
N LYS A 239 5.88 3.53 -24.79
CA LYS A 239 4.95 4.14 -25.74
C LYS A 239 4.22 5.29 -25.11
N GLU A 240 3.97 6.31 -25.90
CA GLU A 240 3.01 7.34 -25.55
C GLU A 240 1.68 6.68 -25.20
N ILE A 241 1.07 7.12 -24.10
CA ILE A 241 -0.26 6.64 -23.74
C ILE A 241 -1.17 7.00 -24.90
N ASP A 242 -1.77 5.99 -25.50
CA ASP A 242 -2.85 6.19 -26.44
C ASP A 242 -4.03 6.82 -25.67
N GLU A 243 -4.35 8.06 -25.98
CA GLU A 243 -5.40 8.81 -25.28
C GLU A 243 -6.81 8.31 -25.65
N GLU A 244 -6.95 7.63 -26.76
CA GLU A 244 -8.25 7.21 -27.29
C GLU A 244 -9.03 6.30 -26.34
N PRO A 245 -8.44 5.29 -25.69
CA PRO A 245 -9.13 4.49 -24.67
C PRO A 245 -9.58 5.30 -23.47
N PHE A 246 -8.81 6.30 -23.07
CA PHE A 246 -9.16 7.17 -21.94
C PHE A 246 -10.33 8.10 -22.28
N ILE A 247 -10.41 8.59 -23.51
CA ILE A 247 -11.53 9.40 -23.98
C ILE A 247 -12.81 8.56 -24.01
N LYS A 248 -12.76 7.35 -24.56
CA LYS A 248 -13.90 6.41 -24.56
C LYS A 248 -14.35 6.06 -23.15
N TYR A 249 -13.40 5.83 -22.25
CA TYR A 249 -13.69 5.55 -20.85
C TYR A 249 -14.33 6.74 -20.14
N LYS A 250 -13.89 7.95 -20.41
CA LYS A 250 -14.51 9.18 -19.90
C LYS A 250 -15.95 9.34 -20.38
N ASN A 251 -16.22 8.99 -21.63
CA ASN A 251 -17.56 9.00 -22.20
C ASN A 251 -18.45 7.94 -21.55
N LEU A 252 -17.93 6.73 -21.35
CA LEU A 252 -18.61 5.67 -20.62
C LEU A 252 -18.94 6.09 -19.18
N SER A 253 -17.99 6.73 -18.50
CA SER A 253 -18.19 7.25 -17.15
C SER A 253 -19.35 8.25 -17.08
N LYS A 254 -19.42 9.18 -18.04
CA LYS A 254 -20.54 10.13 -18.11
C LYS A 254 -21.85 9.44 -18.41
N LEU A 255 -21.86 8.49 -19.35
CA LEU A 255 -23.03 7.75 -19.76
C LEU A 255 -23.62 6.93 -18.60
N LEU A 256 -22.76 6.27 -17.85
CA LEU A 256 -23.14 5.51 -16.66
C LEU A 256 -23.37 6.39 -15.41
N LYS A 257 -23.31 7.72 -15.56
CA LYS A 257 -23.47 8.69 -14.46
C LYS A 257 -22.51 8.48 -13.30
N LEU A 258 -21.32 7.93 -13.58
CA LEU A 258 -20.27 7.69 -12.59
C LEU A 258 -19.60 8.98 -12.11
N ASP A 259 -19.83 10.09 -12.80
CA ASP A 259 -19.51 11.45 -12.36
C ASP A 259 -20.24 11.84 -11.07
N ARG A 260 -21.35 11.19 -10.74
CA ARG A 260 -22.03 11.30 -9.45
C ARG A 260 -21.23 10.62 -8.32
N ILE A 261 -20.42 9.63 -8.66
CA ILE A 261 -19.43 9.04 -7.76
C ILE A 261 -18.17 9.88 -7.87
N LYS A 262 -18.17 11.05 -7.22
CA LYS A 262 -17.02 11.97 -7.27
C LYS A 262 -15.73 11.26 -6.85
N PRO A 263 -14.57 11.61 -7.41
CA PRO A 263 -13.29 11.06 -7.00
C PRO A 263 -12.99 11.35 -5.52
N VAL A 264 -12.26 10.46 -4.87
CA VAL A 264 -11.82 10.67 -3.48
C VAL A 264 -10.66 11.65 -3.43
N ASP A 265 -10.70 12.56 -2.47
CA ASP A 265 -9.64 13.54 -2.20
C ASP A 265 -8.50 12.95 -1.37
N LEU A 266 -8.82 11.94 -0.57
CA LEU A 266 -7.87 11.21 0.25
C LEU A 266 -8.28 9.76 0.45
N SER A 267 -7.29 8.91 0.73
CA SER A 267 -7.50 7.48 0.90
C SER A 267 -6.68 6.90 2.05
N PHE A 268 -7.34 6.09 2.86
CA PHE A 268 -6.73 5.23 3.86
C PHE A 268 -6.96 3.77 3.49
N SER A 269 -5.96 2.91 3.63
CA SER A 269 -6.15 1.48 3.38
C SER A 269 -5.39 0.59 4.36
N ILE A 270 -5.99 -0.57 4.65
CA ILE A 270 -5.38 -1.67 5.39
C ILE A 270 -5.21 -2.84 4.42
N SER A 271 -3.98 -3.29 4.22
CA SER A 271 -3.68 -4.38 3.30
C SER A 271 -3.04 -5.55 4.03
N ALA A 272 -3.54 -6.75 3.78
CA ALA A 272 -2.89 -7.95 4.27
C ALA A 272 -1.57 -8.20 3.53
N LYS A 273 -0.57 -8.69 4.27
CA LYS A 273 0.73 -9.07 3.72
C LYS A 273 0.56 -10.13 2.62
N GLY A 274 1.28 -9.97 1.52
CA GLY A 274 1.22 -10.92 0.39
C GLY A 274 -0.06 -10.85 -0.46
N TYR A 275 -1.00 -9.96 -0.12
CA TYR A 275 -2.18 -9.73 -0.92
C TYR A 275 -1.83 -9.02 -2.24
N PRO A 276 -2.48 -9.35 -3.38
CA PRO A 276 -2.19 -8.72 -4.66
C PRO A 276 -2.21 -7.19 -4.63
N GLY A 277 -3.01 -6.60 -3.75
CA GLY A 277 -3.03 -5.17 -3.48
C GLY A 277 -1.70 -4.61 -3.00
N LYS A 278 -0.89 -5.37 -2.28
CA LYS A 278 0.44 -4.94 -1.83
C LYS A 278 1.44 -4.93 -2.99
N HIS A 279 1.43 -5.97 -3.83
CA HIS A 279 2.23 -5.96 -5.06
C HIS A 279 1.81 -4.84 -5.99
N LEU A 280 0.53 -4.66 -6.19
CA LEU A 280 -0.03 -3.56 -6.95
C LEU A 280 0.41 -2.19 -6.41
N PHE A 281 0.57 -2.07 -5.10
CA PHE A 281 0.99 -0.82 -4.46
C PHE A 281 2.52 -0.64 -4.50
N GLY A 282 3.29 -1.67 -4.20
CA GLY A 282 4.76 -1.67 -4.32
C GLY A 282 5.22 -1.44 -5.75
N GLU A 283 4.53 -2.04 -6.71
CA GLU A 283 4.76 -1.80 -8.13
C GLU A 283 4.40 -0.37 -8.56
N MET A 284 3.37 0.23 -7.97
CA MET A 284 3.03 1.63 -8.22
C MET A 284 4.16 2.60 -7.86
N ILE A 285 4.91 2.28 -6.82
CA ILE A 285 6.08 3.06 -6.38
C ILE A 285 7.32 2.65 -7.18
N GLY A 286 7.45 1.36 -7.48
CA GLY A 286 8.64 0.76 -8.03
C GLY A 286 8.76 0.76 -9.55
N TYR A 287 7.72 1.11 -10.29
CA TYR A 287 7.84 1.25 -11.75
C TYR A 287 8.19 2.67 -12.12
N PRO A 288 9.46 2.93 -12.48
CA PRO A 288 9.79 4.20 -13.08
C PRO A 288 9.05 4.26 -14.40
N SER A 289 8.16 5.21 -14.52
CA SER A 289 7.77 5.65 -15.82
C SER A 289 8.94 6.41 -16.41
N LEU A 290 9.70 5.77 -17.26
CA LEU A 290 10.65 6.47 -18.13
C LEU A 290 9.92 7.38 -19.10
N ASN A 291 8.63 7.14 -19.30
CA ASN A 291 7.76 8.01 -20.06
C ASN A 291 7.06 8.99 -19.09
N LYS A 292 7.38 10.28 -19.20
CA LYS A 292 6.78 11.38 -18.41
C LYS A 292 5.25 11.48 -18.53
N LYS A 293 4.63 10.76 -19.46
CA LYS A 293 3.18 10.73 -19.69
C LYS A 293 2.47 9.60 -18.96
N THR A 294 3.19 8.63 -18.36
CA THR A 294 2.58 7.48 -17.71
C THR A 294 1.93 7.88 -16.38
N ARG A 295 0.70 7.44 -16.17
CA ARG A 295 -0.09 7.75 -14.97
C ARG A 295 -0.50 6.48 -14.28
N TRP A 296 -0.34 6.48 -12.97
CA TRP A 296 -0.70 5.34 -12.14
C TRP A 296 -1.96 5.62 -11.32
N GLN A 297 -2.89 4.70 -11.40
CA GLN A 297 -4.03 4.64 -10.48
C GLN A 297 -4.19 3.20 -10.00
N THR A 298 -4.52 2.99 -8.73
CA THR A 298 -4.83 1.64 -8.24
C THR A 298 -6.08 1.11 -8.93
N PRO A 299 -6.28 -0.21 -9.04
CA PRO A 299 -7.55 -0.77 -9.49
C PRO A 299 -8.74 -0.25 -8.71
N ALA A 300 -8.60 -0.04 -7.40
CA ALA A 300 -9.61 0.62 -6.58
C ALA A 300 -9.82 2.08 -7.01
N GLN A 301 -8.75 2.84 -7.24
CA GLN A 301 -8.83 4.19 -7.80
C GLN A 301 -9.37 4.19 -9.23
N MET A 302 -9.16 3.14 -10.01
CA MET A 302 -9.79 2.99 -11.32
C MET A 302 -11.30 2.78 -11.24
N ILE A 303 -11.76 1.99 -10.30
CA ILE A 303 -13.20 1.78 -10.06
C ILE A 303 -13.85 3.07 -9.54
N TYR A 304 -13.13 3.86 -8.73
CA TYR A 304 -13.63 5.11 -8.13
C TYR A 304 -13.27 6.38 -8.90
N LYS A 305 -12.17 6.35 -9.65
CA LYS A 305 -11.74 7.43 -10.53
C LYS A 305 -11.79 6.96 -11.96
N LEU A 306 -12.97 6.84 -12.47
CA LEU A 306 -13.21 6.84 -13.90
C LEU A 306 -12.87 8.19 -14.53
N ASP A 307 -12.50 9.19 -13.74
CA ASP A 307 -11.84 10.39 -14.20
C ASP A 307 -10.36 10.12 -14.41
N PHE A 308 -10.04 9.59 -15.55
CA PHE A 308 -8.69 9.73 -16.07
C PHE A 308 -8.42 11.21 -16.26
N TYR A 309 -7.41 11.70 -15.55
CA TYR A 309 -6.95 13.05 -15.78
C TYR A 309 -6.56 13.17 -17.24
N PRO A 310 -7.11 14.12 -17.96
CA PRO A 310 -6.59 14.45 -19.28
C PRO A 310 -5.10 14.74 -19.15
N GLN A 311 -4.33 14.56 -20.21
CA GLN A 311 -2.92 14.92 -20.22
C GLN A 311 -2.78 16.43 -20.15
N THR A 312 -2.91 16.98 -18.95
CA THR A 312 -2.75 18.40 -18.65
C THR A 312 -1.33 18.69 -18.24
N LYS A 313 -0.91 19.92 -18.34
CA LYS A 313 0.37 20.39 -17.79
C LYS A 313 0.40 20.19 -16.29
N TYR A 314 1.59 20.15 -15.70
CA TYR A 314 1.76 19.95 -14.26
C TYR A 314 0.91 20.94 -13.43
N GLU A 315 0.91 22.21 -13.80
CA GLU A 315 0.21 23.30 -13.12
C GLU A 315 -1.32 23.15 -13.15
N GLU A 316 -1.84 22.47 -14.16
CA GLU A 316 -3.27 22.27 -14.39
C GLU A 316 -3.81 21.01 -13.70
N ARG A 317 -2.91 20.25 -13.06
CA ARG A 317 -3.28 18.96 -12.45
C ARG A 317 -3.58 19.10 -10.98
N GLU A 318 -4.79 18.77 -10.59
CA GLU A 318 -5.11 18.58 -9.19
C GLU A 318 -4.42 17.33 -8.61
N PRO A 319 -4.04 17.35 -7.33
CA PRO A 319 -3.58 16.16 -6.62
C PRO A 319 -4.61 15.05 -6.76
N ILE A 320 -4.16 13.84 -7.14
CA ILE A 320 -5.07 12.72 -7.31
C ILE A 320 -5.73 12.38 -5.98
N ALA A 321 -4.95 12.09 -4.97
CA ALA A 321 -5.42 11.90 -3.61
C ALA A 321 -4.23 11.95 -2.65
N ARG A 322 -4.49 12.31 -1.41
CA ARG A 322 -3.59 12.10 -0.28
C ARG A 322 -3.79 10.66 0.18
N VAL A 323 -2.79 9.82 0.02
CA VAL A 323 -2.90 8.38 0.27
C VAL A 323 -2.00 7.96 1.41
N ALA A 324 -2.55 7.25 2.38
CA ALA A 324 -1.75 6.52 3.35
C ALA A 324 -2.33 5.12 3.58
N PHE A 325 -1.46 4.21 3.98
CA PHE A 325 -1.83 2.82 4.18
C PHE A 325 -1.13 2.23 5.40
N THR A 326 -1.72 1.15 5.90
CA THR A 326 -1.11 0.29 6.92
C THR A 326 -1.20 -1.17 6.51
N GLU A 327 -0.42 -2.01 7.14
CA GLU A 327 -0.61 -3.46 7.10
C GLU A 327 -1.79 -3.86 8.00
N THR A 328 -2.27 -5.10 7.86
CA THR A 328 -3.20 -5.72 8.80
C THR A 328 -2.47 -5.91 10.12
N ILE A 329 -2.73 -5.03 11.09
CA ILE A 329 -2.06 -4.98 12.40
C ILE A 329 -3.10 -4.96 13.54
N PRO A 330 -2.74 -5.44 14.75
CA PRO A 330 -3.61 -5.37 15.92
C PRO A 330 -4.01 -3.95 16.31
N ILE A 331 -5.23 -3.78 16.82
CA ILE A 331 -5.76 -2.50 17.32
C ILE A 331 -4.80 -1.84 18.29
N ASP A 332 -4.23 -2.61 19.23
CA ASP A 332 -3.34 -2.08 20.26
C ASP A 332 -2.09 -1.43 19.66
N ILE A 333 -1.49 -2.09 18.66
CA ILE A 333 -0.35 -1.55 17.93
C ILE A 333 -0.76 -0.32 17.12
N PHE A 334 -1.91 -0.38 16.44
CA PHE A 334 -2.43 0.75 15.66
C PHE A 334 -2.63 1.99 16.55
N ILE A 335 -3.28 1.83 17.70
CA ILE A 335 -3.50 2.92 18.65
C ILE A 335 -2.18 3.45 19.19
N GLU A 336 -1.32 2.59 19.73
CA GLU A 336 -0.08 3.00 20.39
C GLU A 336 0.84 3.78 19.45
N THR A 337 0.98 3.32 18.22
CA THR A 337 1.90 3.91 17.25
C THR A 337 1.36 5.17 16.57
N ASN A 338 0.05 5.41 16.63
CA ASN A 338 -0.59 6.55 15.97
C ASN A 338 -1.15 7.59 16.95
N LEU A 339 -1.32 7.24 18.22
CA LEU A 339 -1.68 8.19 19.29
C LEU A 339 -0.40 8.90 19.79
N VAL A 340 0.18 9.72 18.94
CA VAL A 340 1.45 10.43 19.14
C VAL A 340 1.31 11.91 18.75
N ASP A 341 2.30 12.72 19.12
CA ASP A 341 2.41 14.08 18.63
C ASP A 341 3.04 14.09 17.22
N TRP A 342 2.17 14.16 16.21
CA TRP A 342 2.59 14.21 14.81
C TRP A 342 3.35 15.48 14.45
N ALA A 343 3.13 16.58 15.18
CA ALA A 343 3.86 17.83 14.93
C ALA A 343 5.34 17.69 15.36
N ASP A 344 5.60 17.01 16.48
CA ASP A 344 6.97 16.72 16.93
C ASP A 344 7.70 15.77 15.96
N ILE A 345 7.03 14.69 15.53
CA ILE A 345 7.60 13.77 14.53
C ILE A 345 7.93 14.51 13.23
N ARG A 346 7.02 15.34 12.72
CA ARG A 346 7.25 16.15 11.51
C ARG A 346 8.41 17.11 11.67
N ALA A 347 8.47 17.81 12.78
CA ALA A 347 9.54 18.76 13.04
C ALA A 347 10.91 18.07 13.05
N ARG A 348 10.99 16.89 13.67
CA ARG A 348 12.22 16.08 13.70
C ARG A 348 12.59 15.57 12.31
N ASN A 349 11.65 14.97 11.59
CA ASN A 349 11.88 14.50 10.23
C ASN A 349 12.32 15.63 9.30
N GLN A 350 11.74 16.83 9.45
CA GLN A 350 12.14 17.99 8.67
C GLN A 350 13.58 18.41 8.95
N LYS A 351 14.01 18.42 10.21
CA LYS A 351 15.41 18.74 10.56
C LYS A 351 16.39 17.72 9.97
N ILE A 352 16.05 16.42 10.03
CA ILE A 352 16.86 15.36 9.42
C ILE A 352 16.94 15.58 7.92
N LYS A 353 15.80 15.79 7.26
CA LYS A 353 15.74 16.09 5.82
C LYS A 353 16.58 17.31 5.46
N ASP A 354 16.47 18.42 6.20
CA ASP A 354 17.22 19.64 5.94
C ASP A 354 18.73 19.43 6.02
N ILE A 355 19.20 18.57 6.93
CA ILE A 355 20.60 18.18 7.02
C ILE A 355 20.99 17.34 5.81
N MET A 356 20.23 16.31 5.50
CA MET A 356 20.50 15.43 4.35
C MET A 356 20.48 16.20 3.02
N ASP A 357 19.59 17.18 2.86
CA ASP A 357 19.54 18.02 1.66
C ASP A 357 20.74 18.97 1.51
N LYS A 358 21.42 19.32 2.60
CA LYS A 358 22.62 20.19 2.61
C LYS A 358 23.91 19.42 2.37
N CYS A 359 23.96 18.14 2.73
CA CYS A 359 25.18 17.36 2.76
C CYS A 359 25.24 16.41 1.56
N ASP A 360 26.39 16.33 0.89
CA ASP A 360 26.57 15.43 -0.26
C ASP A 360 26.79 13.98 0.19
N ILE A 361 27.33 13.79 1.39
CA ILE A 361 27.59 12.49 2.00
C ILE A 361 27.10 12.52 3.46
N ILE A 362 26.43 11.47 3.87
CA ILE A 362 26.11 11.17 5.27
C ILE A 362 27.03 10.07 5.76
N TYR A 363 27.63 10.27 6.92
CA TYR A 363 28.50 9.32 7.60
C TYR A 363 27.76 8.68 8.76
N VAL A 364 27.97 7.38 8.95
CA VAL A 364 27.43 6.62 10.08
C VAL A 364 28.61 5.86 10.71
N ASP A 365 28.96 6.22 11.93
CA ASP A 365 30.07 5.63 12.67
C ASP A 365 29.61 5.12 14.04
N GLY A 366 29.98 3.91 14.40
CA GLY A 366 29.75 3.33 15.71
C GLY A 366 30.07 1.84 15.79
N LYS A 367 29.75 1.20 16.89
CA LYS A 367 30.06 -0.22 17.07
C LYS A 367 29.08 -0.92 18.00
N LEU A 368 28.71 -2.13 17.66
CA LEU A 368 28.01 -3.05 18.55
C LEU A 368 28.97 -3.63 19.60
N ASN A 369 30.16 -3.99 19.16
CA ASN A 369 31.30 -4.46 19.98
C ASN A 369 32.60 -4.30 19.18
N GLU A 370 33.73 -4.72 19.74
CA GLU A 370 35.05 -4.54 19.12
C GLU A 370 35.24 -5.24 17.75
N ARG A 371 34.38 -6.23 17.44
CA ARG A 371 34.44 -6.98 16.17
C ARG A 371 33.41 -6.51 15.16
N ASN A 372 32.31 -5.95 15.64
CA ASN A 372 31.15 -5.58 14.83
C ASN A 372 31.00 -4.07 14.83
N VAL A 373 31.60 -3.44 13.83
CA VAL A 373 31.67 -2.00 13.66
C VAL A 373 30.78 -1.58 12.48
N THR A 374 29.93 -0.58 12.71
CA THR A 374 29.21 0.12 11.65
C THR A 374 30.04 1.32 11.24
N LYS A 375 30.39 1.39 9.97
CA LYS A 375 31.09 2.53 9.37
C LYS A 375 30.67 2.67 7.93
N LEU A 376 29.85 3.69 7.64
CA LEU A 376 29.25 3.92 6.32
C LEU A 376 29.50 5.33 5.80
N GLU A 377 29.64 5.40 4.49
CA GLU A 377 29.45 6.59 3.67
C GLU A 377 28.22 6.39 2.78
N VAL A 378 27.26 7.31 2.89
CA VAL A 378 26.01 7.31 2.14
C VAL A 378 26.00 8.51 1.21
N GLY A 379 26.22 8.29 -0.07
CA GLY A 379 26.27 9.33 -1.09
C GLY A 379 24.88 9.75 -1.57
N LEU A 380 24.64 11.06 -1.62
CA LEU A 380 23.34 11.65 -1.96
C LEU A 380 23.35 12.45 -3.27
N VAL A 381 24.48 12.52 -3.96
CA VAL A 381 24.65 13.28 -5.19
C VAL A 381 25.03 12.35 -6.34
N LYS A 382 24.33 12.48 -7.45
CA LYS A 382 24.54 11.72 -8.69
C LYS A 382 25.73 12.28 -9.47
N GLU A 383 26.23 11.52 -10.45
CA GLU A 383 27.35 11.93 -11.30
C GLU A 383 27.07 13.22 -12.07
N ASP A 384 25.82 13.49 -12.43
CA ASP A 384 25.41 14.71 -13.13
C ASP A 384 25.25 15.93 -12.20
N GLY A 385 25.56 15.78 -10.91
CA GLY A 385 25.44 16.81 -9.89
C GLY A 385 24.01 16.98 -9.34
N SER A 386 23.02 16.27 -9.86
CA SER A 386 21.67 16.24 -9.27
C SER A 386 21.66 15.45 -7.96
N ARG A 387 20.70 15.74 -7.10
CA ARG A 387 20.62 15.10 -5.78
C ARG A 387 19.60 13.99 -5.76
N ARG A 388 19.87 12.97 -4.93
CA ARG A 388 18.87 12.00 -4.50
C ARG A 388 17.82 12.70 -3.64
N TRP A 389 16.61 12.24 -3.77
CA TRP A 389 15.48 12.85 -3.10
C TRP A 389 15.34 12.35 -1.66
N VAL A 390 15.42 13.26 -0.69
CA VAL A 390 15.17 12.95 0.71
C VAL A 390 13.69 13.15 1.00
N ARG A 391 13.06 12.12 1.51
CA ARG A 391 11.65 12.11 1.86
C ARG A 391 11.42 12.01 3.35
N ARG A 392 10.23 12.42 3.74
CA ARG A 392 9.69 12.17 5.08
C ARG A 392 8.53 11.20 4.96
N SER A 393 8.52 10.15 5.76
CA SER A 393 7.36 9.32 6.03
C SER A 393 6.89 9.59 7.47
N ASP A 394 6.51 10.82 7.72
CA ASP A 394 5.90 11.28 8.96
C ASP A 394 4.38 11.21 8.88
N THR A 395 3.89 10.46 7.92
CA THR A 395 2.50 10.37 7.57
C THR A 395 1.90 11.73 7.13
N ASP A 396 2.72 12.76 6.90
CA ASP A 396 2.23 14.03 6.37
C ASP A 396 1.91 13.93 4.88
N VAL A 397 0.74 13.40 4.58
CA VAL A 397 0.24 13.29 3.21
C VAL A 397 -0.26 14.62 2.62
N ARG A 398 -0.09 15.72 3.35
CA ARG A 398 -0.42 17.09 2.90
C ARG A 398 0.68 17.72 2.05
N GLU A 399 1.86 17.12 2.05
CA GLU A 399 2.99 17.65 1.28
C GLU A 399 2.59 17.82 -0.19
N LYS A 400 2.81 19.02 -0.71
CA LYS A 400 2.52 19.33 -2.12
C LYS A 400 3.34 18.42 -3.03
N ILE A 401 2.76 18.10 -4.16
CA ILE A 401 3.42 17.32 -5.20
C ILE A 401 4.77 17.95 -5.51
N ASN A 402 5.82 17.13 -5.38
CA ASN A 402 7.14 17.56 -5.80
C ASN A 402 7.17 17.59 -7.33
N LYS A 403 7.39 18.79 -7.90
CA LYS A 403 7.47 19.00 -9.34
C LYS A 403 8.55 18.13 -9.99
N THR A 404 9.70 18.03 -9.35
CA THR A 404 10.82 17.19 -9.82
C THR A 404 10.43 15.72 -9.89
N TYR A 405 9.75 15.21 -8.84
CA TYR A 405 9.27 13.83 -8.86
C TYR A 405 8.24 13.59 -9.98
N PHE A 406 7.33 14.54 -10.19
CA PHE A 406 6.40 14.47 -11.29
C PHE A 406 7.11 14.47 -12.66
N GLU A 407 8.10 15.33 -12.84
CA GLU A 407 8.89 15.40 -14.08
C GLU A 407 9.66 14.10 -14.34
N MET A 408 10.17 13.46 -13.28
CA MET A 408 10.88 12.18 -13.38
C MET A 408 9.95 11.00 -13.67
N THR A 409 8.79 10.97 -13.04
CA THR A 409 7.94 9.76 -12.99
C THR A 409 6.64 9.88 -13.76
N GLY A 410 6.23 11.10 -14.13
CA GLY A 410 4.89 11.37 -14.62
C GLY A 410 3.78 11.17 -13.57
N ILE A 411 4.14 10.83 -12.32
CA ILE A 411 3.21 10.55 -11.23
C ILE A 411 3.01 11.80 -10.39
N LYS A 412 1.78 12.24 -10.27
CA LYS A 412 1.38 13.30 -9.35
C LYS A 412 1.18 12.71 -7.95
N ALA A 413 2.20 12.09 -7.40
CA ALA A 413 2.16 11.37 -6.13
C ALA A 413 3.25 11.89 -5.21
N GLY A 414 3.04 13.04 -4.60
CA GLY A 414 3.85 13.48 -3.48
C GLY A 414 3.21 13.18 -2.13
N CYS A 415 2.01 12.62 -2.15
CA CYS A 415 1.11 12.59 -1.00
C CYS A 415 0.85 11.17 -0.50
N MET A 416 1.87 10.32 -0.47
CA MET A 416 1.75 8.96 0.01
C MET A 416 2.51 8.79 1.32
N GLY A 417 1.91 8.09 2.28
CA GLY A 417 2.53 7.82 3.57
C GLY A 417 2.15 6.46 4.15
N ASN A 418 2.91 6.04 5.14
CA ASN A 418 2.64 4.85 5.93
C ASN A 418 1.88 5.24 7.21
N ILE A 419 1.05 4.34 7.73
CA ILE A 419 0.44 4.42 9.05
C ILE A 419 0.79 3.15 9.83
N PRO A 420 1.62 3.25 10.89
CA PRO A 420 2.24 4.46 11.40
C PRO A 420 3.33 5.00 10.49
N GLY A 421 3.57 6.30 10.57
CA GLY A 421 4.72 6.96 9.99
C GLY A 421 5.82 7.21 11.03
N GLY A 422 6.88 7.87 10.62
CA GLY A 422 7.97 8.28 11.52
C GLY A 422 9.37 7.90 11.02
N GLU A 423 9.78 8.50 9.89
CA GLU A 423 11.12 8.37 9.37
C GLU A 423 11.46 9.49 8.40
N ALA A 424 12.75 9.73 8.21
CA ALA A 424 13.29 10.45 7.07
C ALA A 424 14.21 9.50 6.30
N PHE A 425 14.01 9.37 4.99
CA PHE A 425 14.65 8.36 4.17
C PHE A 425 15.04 8.87 2.78
N THR A 426 15.93 8.15 2.13
CA THR A 426 16.35 8.40 0.76
C THR A 426 16.79 7.11 0.08
N THR A 427 16.73 7.10 -1.24
CA THR A 427 17.43 6.09 -2.04
C THR A 427 18.87 6.60 -2.26
N PRO A 428 19.90 5.99 -1.67
CA PRO A 428 21.27 6.49 -1.80
C PRO A 428 21.81 6.33 -3.24
N GLU A 429 22.65 7.27 -3.69
CA GLU A 429 23.35 7.10 -4.96
C GLU A 429 24.33 5.95 -4.87
N TYR A 430 25.10 5.94 -3.79
CA TYR A 430 25.98 4.84 -3.43
C TYR A 430 26.06 4.67 -1.92
N MET A 431 26.48 3.50 -1.49
CA MET A 431 26.81 3.25 -0.10
C MET A 431 28.11 2.47 -0.01
N LYS A 432 29.06 2.93 0.83
CA LYS A 432 30.36 2.26 1.04
C LYS A 432 30.60 2.00 2.52
N GLY A 433 31.19 0.84 2.82
CA GLY A 433 31.55 0.46 4.18
C GLY A 433 30.70 -0.69 4.72
N ILE A 434 30.58 -0.77 6.03
CA ILE A 434 29.93 -1.90 6.72
C ILE A 434 28.84 -1.38 7.64
N PHE A 435 27.70 -2.08 7.69
CA PHE A 435 26.70 -1.89 8.74
C PHE A 435 26.32 -3.20 9.42
N VAL A 436 25.90 -3.08 10.67
CA VAL A 436 25.59 -4.19 11.55
C VAL A 436 24.10 -4.16 11.91
N GLY A 437 23.29 -5.02 11.28
CA GLY A 437 21.89 -5.21 11.62
C GLY A 437 21.75 -6.06 12.88
N ASP A 438 21.21 -5.49 13.95
CA ASP A 438 21.13 -6.11 15.27
C ASP A 438 19.73 -6.08 15.90
N VAL A 439 18.69 -5.76 15.10
CA VAL A 439 17.32 -5.69 15.59
C VAL A 439 16.40 -6.65 14.85
N VAL A 440 16.21 -6.46 13.58
CA VAL A 440 15.31 -7.29 12.75
C VAL A 440 15.68 -7.16 11.28
N VAL A 441 15.47 -8.22 10.51
CA VAL A 441 15.45 -8.18 9.05
C VAL A 441 14.10 -8.66 8.55
N HIS A 442 13.56 -7.97 7.56
CA HIS A 442 12.33 -8.34 6.91
C HIS A 442 12.59 -8.98 5.54
N VAL A 443 12.20 -10.25 5.38
CA VAL A 443 12.35 -10.99 4.10
C VAL A 443 10.96 -11.31 3.53
N ASP A 444 10.29 -12.31 4.07
CA ASP A 444 8.89 -12.69 3.87
C ASP A 444 8.06 -12.37 5.13
N GLN A 445 8.73 -12.33 6.26
CA GLN A 445 8.26 -11.88 7.57
C GLN A 445 9.41 -11.23 8.33
N SER A 446 9.13 -10.68 9.51
CA SER A 446 10.16 -10.12 10.39
C SER A 446 10.94 -11.23 11.11
N TYR A 447 12.26 -11.24 10.93
CA TYR A 447 13.18 -12.15 11.64
C TYR A 447 14.02 -11.35 12.62
N PRO A 448 13.84 -11.55 13.94
CA PRO A 448 14.64 -10.90 14.95
C PRO A 448 16.14 -11.23 14.77
N LEU A 449 16.97 -10.21 14.97
CA LEU A 449 18.42 -10.30 15.06
C LEU A 449 18.84 -9.98 16.49
N ASP A 450 20.02 -10.42 16.89
CA ASP A 450 20.55 -10.12 18.21
C ASP A 450 22.01 -9.67 18.18
N GLU A 451 22.50 -9.20 19.29
CA GLU A 451 23.87 -8.70 19.44
C GLU A 451 24.95 -9.78 19.31
N LYS A 452 24.58 -11.05 19.55
CA LYS A 452 25.53 -12.18 19.50
C LYS A 452 25.72 -12.68 18.09
N ASN A 453 24.67 -12.58 17.28
CA ASN A 453 24.67 -13.06 15.90
C ASN A 453 23.96 -12.05 14.96
N PRO A 454 24.53 -10.84 14.82
CA PRO A 454 23.96 -9.81 13.95
C PRO A 454 24.12 -10.16 12.47
N LEU A 455 23.35 -9.51 11.63
CA LEU A 455 23.52 -9.55 10.18
C LEU A 455 24.51 -8.45 9.77
N ILE A 456 25.65 -8.80 9.18
CA ILE A 456 26.67 -7.84 8.75
C ILE A 456 26.70 -7.76 7.24
N VAL A 457 26.55 -6.54 6.73
CA VAL A 457 26.53 -6.24 5.30
C VAL A 457 27.66 -5.28 4.96
N GLU A 458 28.43 -5.64 3.96
CA GLU A 458 29.47 -4.80 3.39
C GLU A 458 28.98 -4.21 2.06
N CYS A 459 29.14 -2.90 1.89
CA CYS A 459 28.69 -2.12 0.74
C CYS A 459 29.89 -1.60 -0.06
N TYR A 460 29.86 -1.77 -1.37
CA TYR A 460 30.96 -1.47 -2.29
C TYR A 460 30.66 -0.31 -3.25
N GLY A 461 29.69 0.50 -2.91
CA GLY A 461 29.21 1.60 -3.76
C GLY A 461 27.87 1.24 -4.40
N ASP A 462 27.91 0.55 -5.50
CA ASP A 462 26.74 0.15 -6.28
C ASP A 462 26.28 -1.31 -6.03
N SER A 463 26.95 -1.99 -5.09
CA SER A 463 26.63 -3.37 -4.72
C SER A 463 26.84 -3.62 -3.22
N TYR A 464 26.35 -4.73 -2.74
CA TYR A 464 26.52 -5.16 -1.36
C TYR A 464 26.81 -6.67 -1.27
N LYS A 465 27.34 -7.09 -0.12
CA LYS A 465 27.52 -8.49 0.24
C LYS A 465 27.19 -8.72 1.70
N ILE A 466 26.40 -9.74 2.00
CA ILE A 466 26.21 -10.22 3.37
C ILE A 466 27.45 -11.04 3.75
N ILE A 467 28.22 -10.59 4.73
CA ILE A 467 29.49 -11.21 5.14
C ILE A 467 29.36 -12.04 6.42
N HIS A 468 28.32 -11.81 7.22
CA HIS A 468 28.01 -12.58 8.43
C HIS A 468 26.52 -12.50 8.77
N GLY A 469 26.01 -13.52 9.46
CA GLY A 469 24.64 -13.54 10.00
C GLY A 469 24.14 -14.95 10.31
N PRO A 470 22.93 -15.06 10.89
CA PRO A 470 22.30 -16.34 11.13
C PRO A 470 22.11 -17.10 9.80
N LYS A 471 22.58 -18.33 9.75
CA LYS A 471 22.58 -19.14 8.51
C LYS A 471 21.19 -19.25 7.90
N GLU A 472 20.18 -19.51 8.73
CA GLU A 472 18.78 -19.64 8.28
C GLU A 472 18.24 -18.34 7.66
N ILE A 473 18.61 -17.20 8.21
CA ILE A 473 18.20 -15.89 7.69
C ILE A 473 18.87 -15.61 6.34
N ILE A 474 20.18 -15.89 6.24
CA ILE A 474 20.90 -15.74 4.97
C ILE A 474 20.31 -16.64 3.89
N GLU A 475 19.95 -17.88 4.22
CA GLU A 475 19.28 -18.80 3.30
C GLU A 475 17.93 -18.25 2.81
N LYS A 476 17.13 -17.64 3.71
CA LYS A 476 15.86 -17.01 3.35
C LYS A 476 16.04 -15.78 2.46
N ILE A 477 17.02 -14.93 2.77
CA ILE A 477 17.37 -13.78 1.92
C ILE A 477 17.76 -14.25 0.52
N ASN A 478 18.63 -15.26 0.42
CA ASN A 478 19.07 -15.80 -0.86
C ASN A 478 17.90 -16.43 -1.63
N LYS A 479 17.03 -17.17 -0.96
CA LYS A 479 15.82 -17.73 -1.56
C LYS A 479 14.93 -16.62 -2.12
N ARG A 480 14.66 -15.56 -1.35
CA ARG A 480 13.84 -14.42 -1.80
C ARG A 480 14.46 -13.73 -3.02
N LYS A 481 15.79 -13.55 -3.03
CA LYS A 481 16.51 -13.01 -4.19
C LYS A 481 16.39 -13.90 -5.42
N GLN A 482 16.48 -15.23 -5.25
CA GLN A 482 16.30 -16.19 -6.36
C GLN A 482 14.88 -16.13 -6.93
N GLU A 483 13.86 -16.07 -6.07
CA GLU A 483 12.46 -15.92 -6.48
C GLU A 483 12.24 -14.61 -7.26
N ALA A 484 12.78 -13.50 -6.76
CA ALA A 484 12.71 -12.20 -7.41
C ALA A 484 13.42 -12.19 -8.78
N MET A 485 14.60 -12.81 -8.88
CA MET A 485 15.31 -12.93 -10.16
C MET A 485 14.54 -13.81 -11.15
N LYS A 486 13.97 -14.92 -10.69
CA LYS A 486 13.13 -15.78 -11.51
C LYS A 486 11.94 -15.00 -12.08
N LEU A 487 11.25 -14.23 -11.25
CA LEU A 487 10.15 -13.37 -11.68
C LEU A 487 10.60 -12.37 -12.76
N LEU A 488 11.72 -11.69 -12.54
CA LEU A 488 12.27 -10.73 -13.50
C LEU A 488 12.59 -11.38 -14.87
N LEU A 489 13.16 -12.61 -14.85
CA LEU A 489 13.45 -13.37 -16.07
C LEU A 489 12.16 -13.83 -16.78
N GLU A 490 11.11 -14.17 -16.05
CA GLU A 490 9.80 -14.49 -16.61
C GLU A 490 9.14 -13.27 -17.28
N VAL A 491 9.21 -12.11 -16.64
CA VAL A 491 8.74 -10.83 -17.19
C VAL A 491 9.49 -10.48 -18.47
N GLU A 492 10.82 -10.67 -18.51
CA GLU A 492 11.65 -10.49 -19.69
C GLU A 492 11.25 -11.44 -20.82
N LYS A 493 11.11 -12.73 -20.52
CA LYS A 493 10.70 -13.75 -21.48
C LYS A 493 9.34 -13.47 -22.11
N ASN A 494 8.41 -12.98 -21.31
CA ASN A 494 7.05 -12.65 -21.71
C ASN A 494 6.96 -11.29 -22.40
N LYS A 495 8.06 -10.51 -22.42
CA LYS A 495 8.11 -9.15 -22.97
C LYS A 495 7.05 -8.23 -22.35
N SER A 496 6.79 -8.40 -21.05
CA SER A 496 5.78 -7.63 -20.33
C SER A 496 6.26 -6.21 -19.98
N LEU A 497 7.57 -6.01 -19.98
CA LEU A 497 8.24 -4.72 -19.76
C LEU A 497 9.21 -4.44 -20.90
N SER A 498 9.57 -3.17 -21.08
CA SER A 498 10.59 -2.79 -22.05
C SER A 498 11.97 -3.33 -21.67
N LYS A 499 12.82 -3.47 -22.67
CA LYS A 499 14.20 -3.96 -22.46
C LYS A 499 14.99 -3.04 -21.52
N GLU A 500 14.81 -1.73 -21.66
CA GLU A 500 15.49 -0.71 -20.82
C GLU A 500 15.11 -0.87 -19.35
N ILE A 501 13.84 -1.16 -19.06
CA ILE A 501 13.36 -1.38 -17.68
C ILE A 501 13.86 -2.70 -17.12
N ILE A 502 13.89 -3.75 -17.92
CA ILE A 502 14.46 -5.03 -17.49
C ILE A 502 15.95 -4.86 -17.14
N GLU A 503 16.72 -4.19 -17.98
CA GLU A 503 18.12 -3.89 -17.71
C GLU A 503 18.30 -3.01 -16.46
N LEU A 504 17.46 -1.98 -16.31
CA LEU A 504 17.46 -1.15 -15.12
C LEU A 504 17.25 -1.99 -13.84
N LYS A 505 16.24 -2.87 -13.85
CA LYS A 505 15.93 -3.73 -12.71
C LYS A 505 17.03 -4.73 -12.40
N LYS A 506 17.69 -5.30 -13.41
CA LYS A 506 18.88 -6.16 -13.26
C LYS A 506 20.05 -5.40 -12.65
N ASN A 507 20.34 -4.19 -13.13
CA ASN A 507 21.42 -3.37 -12.63
C ASN A 507 21.22 -2.94 -11.17
N ASN A 508 19.98 -2.82 -10.72
CA ASN A 508 19.65 -2.47 -9.34
C ASN A 508 19.54 -3.69 -8.40
N PHE A 509 19.67 -4.90 -8.92
CA PHE A 509 19.36 -6.12 -8.16
C PHE A 509 20.28 -6.31 -6.93
N GLU A 510 21.53 -5.91 -7.00
CA GLU A 510 22.47 -6.02 -5.88
C GLU A 510 22.80 -4.66 -5.26
N ARG A 511 21.92 -3.66 -5.40
CA ARG A 511 22.11 -2.33 -4.83
C ARG A 511 21.39 -2.16 -3.49
N ILE A 512 21.82 -1.16 -2.74
CA ILE A 512 21.07 -0.64 -1.60
C ILE A 512 19.95 0.27 -2.12
N GLY A 513 18.72 -0.02 -1.71
CA GLY A 513 17.52 0.71 -2.14
C GLY A 513 17.16 1.85 -1.23
N GLU A 514 17.42 1.73 0.06
CA GLU A 514 17.00 2.72 1.04
C GLU A 514 18.00 2.92 2.18
N PHE A 515 18.07 4.14 2.66
CA PHE A 515 18.73 4.55 3.89
C PHE A 515 17.75 5.43 4.68
N ALA A 516 17.43 5.04 5.89
CA ALA A 516 16.41 5.69 6.68
C ALA A 516 16.79 5.88 8.15
N ILE A 517 16.25 6.95 8.75
CA ILE A 517 16.40 7.32 10.15
C ILE A 517 15.00 7.40 10.77
N ASN A 518 14.71 6.53 11.75
CA ASN A 518 13.38 6.31 12.29
C ASN A 518 13.10 7.22 13.50
N THR A 519 11.88 7.72 13.61
CA THR A 519 11.55 8.80 14.53
C THR A 519 10.27 8.63 15.34
N ASN A 520 9.49 7.54 15.17
CA ASN A 520 8.26 7.32 15.94
C ASN A 520 8.57 6.86 17.37
N PRO A 521 8.28 7.67 18.40
CA PRO A 521 8.66 7.36 19.78
C PRO A 521 7.84 6.24 20.44
N LYS A 522 6.74 5.84 19.79
CA LYS A 522 5.82 4.81 20.31
C LYS A 522 5.89 3.48 19.55
N ALA A 523 6.53 3.45 18.37
CA ALA A 523 6.78 2.18 17.68
C ALA A 523 7.66 1.26 18.54
N ARG A 524 7.36 -0.03 18.51
CA ARG A 524 8.08 -1.07 19.26
C ARG A 524 8.28 -2.29 18.38
N LEU A 525 9.33 -3.06 18.66
CA LEU A 525 9.62 -4.28 17.92
C LEU A 525 8.43 -5.26 18.00
N CYS A 526 7.99 -5.70 16.83
CA CYS A 526 6.88 -6.62 16.66
C CYS A 526 7.02 -7.42 15.34
N GLU A 527 6.01 -8.17 14.98
CA GLU A 527 6.01 -9.01 13.77
C GLU A 527 5.78 -8.20 12.46
N TYR A 528 5.39 -6.92 12.57
CA TYR A 528 4.96 -6.10 11.44
C TYR A 528 6.07 -5.17 10.97
N LEU A 529 6.42 -5.28 9.69
CA LEU A 529 7.47 -4.47 9.06
C LEU A 529 7.19 -2.98 9.22
N ILE A 530 5.98 -2.56 8.85
CA ILE A 530 5.58 -1.15 8.83
C ILE A 530 5.75 -0.44 10.19
N VAL A 531 5.80 -1.20 11.28
CA VAL A 531 6.05 -0.69 12.63
C VAL A 531 7.54 -0.69 12.96
N ASN A 532 8.24 -1.79 12.62
CA ASN A 532 9.65 -1.98 12.97
C ASN A 532 10.56 -0.93 12.31
N GLU A 533 10.23 -0.54 11.09
CA GLU A 533 10.96 0.50 10.34
C GLU A 533 10.67 1.94 10.80
N LYS A 534 9.86 2.12 11.88
CA LYS A 534 9.54 3.45 12.41
C LYS A 534 10.06 3.68 13.85
N ILE A 535 10.63 2.68 14.49
CA ILE A 535 11.06 2.75 15.90
C ILE A 535 12.11 3.86 16.09
N ALA A 536 11.77 4.87 16.89
CA ALA A 536 12.64 6.03 17.10
C ALA A 536 14.06 5.65 17.57
N LYS A 537 15.05 6.40 17.09
CA LYS A 537 16.49 6.19 17.31
C LYS A 537 17.01 4.88 16.73
N MET A 538 16.22 4.19 15.92
CA MET A 538 16.75 3.12 15.07
C MET A 538 16.94 3.64 13.67
N MET A 539 17.68 2.89 12.89
CA MET A 539 17.89 3.13 11.48
C MET A 539 17.57 1.87 10.71
N HIS A 540 17.24 2.00 9.45
CA HIS A 540 17.18 0.84 8.57
C HIS A 540 17.79 1.12 7.21
N ILE A 541 18.21 0.03 6.59
CA ILE A 541 18.75 0.02 5.24
C ILE A 541 18.04 -1.09 4.48
N ALA A 542 17.50 -0.75 3.31
CA ALA A 542 16.87 -1.75 2.46
C ALA A 542 17.81 -2.27 1.38
N LEU A 543 17.84 -3.57 1.24
CA LEU A 543 18.48 -4.25 0.10
C LEU A 543 17.51 -4.29 -1.07
N GLY A 544 17.97 -3.99 -2.28
CA GLY A 544 17.21 -4.12 -3.52
C GLY A 544 16.54 -2.83 -3.98
N SER A 545 15.22 -2.84 -4.12
CA SER A 545 14.47 -1.73 -4.72
C SER A 545 14.54 -0.46 -3.90
N GLY A 546 14.84 0.65 -4.58
CA GLY A 546 14.74 1.98 -4.02
C GLY A 546 13.39 2.64 -4.33
N PHE A 547 13.18 3.79 -3.73
CA PHE A 547 11.97 4.59 -3.91
C PHE A 547 11.97 5.41 -5.21
N GLU A 548 13.15 5.83 -5.68
CA GLU A 548 13.25 6.59 -6.93
C GLU A 548 13.11 5.68 -8.16
N PRO A 549 12.54 6.20 -9.27
CA PRO A 549 12.23 5.41 -10.46
C PRO A 549 13.41 4.66 -11.07
N ASP A 550 14.60 5.28 -11.04
CA ASP A 550 15.83 4.69 -11.57
C ASP A 550 16.46 3.63 -10.63
N ARG A 551 15.83 3.33 -9.50
CA ARG A 551 16.31 2.38 -8.49
C ARG A 551 15.38 1.22 -8.21
N SER A 552 14.48 0.92 -9.12
CA SER A 552 13.52 -0.18 -8.99
C SER A 552 14.15 -1.54 -9.26
N THR A 553 13.74 -2.55 -8.49
CA THR A 553 13.95 -3.98 -8.76
C THR A 553 12.86 -4.85 -8.11
N GLU A 554 12.98 -6.20 -8.13
CA GLU A 554 11.86 -7.11 -7.76
C GLU A 554 11.82 -7.49 -6.28
N TYR A 555 12.67 -6.92 -5.43
CA TYR A 555 12.61 -7.14 -3.99
C TYR A 555 13.02 -5.89 -3.20
N HIS A 556 12.56 -5.84 -1.95
CA HIS A 556 12.91 -4.81 -0.98
C HIS A 556 12.95 -5.50 0.39
N MET A 557 14.08 -5.45 1.08
CA MET A 557 14.27 -6.12 2.35
C MET A 557 14.96 -5.19 3.34
N ASP A 558 14.22 -4.79 4.38
CA ASP A 558 14.70 -3.86 5.41
C ASP A 558 15.49 -4.57 6.49
N ILE A 559 16.62 -4.00 6.85
CA ILE A 559 17.48 -4.42 7.94
C ILE A 559 17.53 -3.29 8.95
N VAL A 560 16.95 -3.50 10.13
CA VAL A 560 16.88 -2.51 11.20
C VAL A 560 18.04 -2.70 12.16
N PHE A 561 18.66 -1.60 12.57
CA PHE A 561 19.75 -1.59 13.54
C PHE A 561 19.60 -0.48 14.58
N ASN A 562 20.12 -0.73 15.78
CA ASN A 562 19.86 0.06 16.98
C ASN A 562 20.97 1.11 17.18
N ALA A 563 20.66 2.38 16.92
CA ALA A 563 21.65 3.45 17.04
C ALA A 563 22.12 3.68 18.49
N PRO A 564 21.26 3.74 19.53
CA PRO A 564 21.72 3.81 20.93
C PRO A 564 22.63 2.67 21.35
N ARG A 565 22.29 1.42 20.98
CA ARG A 565 23.09 0.24 21.34
C ARG A 565 24.48 0.27 20.71
N GLN A 566 24.55 0.66 19.47
CA GLN A 566 25.80 0.79 18.72
C GLN A 566 26.50 2.13 18.93
N LYS A 567 25.92 3.05 19.71
CA LYS A 567 26.40 4.43 19.93
C LYS A 567 26.70 5.12 18.60
N LEU A 568 25.75 5.07 17.69
CA LEU A 568 25.97 5.61 16.35
C LEU A 568 26.08 7.13 16.34
N ASP A 569 27.11 7.62 15.71
CA ASP A 569 27.27 8.99 15.25
C ASP A 569 26.79 9.08 13.82
N VAL A 570 25.75 9.89 13.56
CA VAL A 570 25.23 10.13 12.21
C VAL A 570 25.33 11.61 11.89
N TYR A 571 26.08 11.94 10.85
CA TYR A 571 26.34 13.32 10.48
C TYR A 571 26.66 13.47 8.99
N GLY A 572 26.51 14.67 8.47
CA GLY A 572 26.99 15.04 7.14
C GLY A 572 27.87 16.28 7.18
N ASN A 573 28.69 16.46 6.16
CA ASN A 573 29.44 17.68 5.96
C ASN A 573 28.86 18.46 4.79
N ASP A 574 28.61 19.76 4.97
CA ASP A 574 28.21 20.65 3.88
C ASP A 574 29.42 21.01 2.98
N LYS A 575 29.16 21.70 1.88
CA LYS A 575 30.20 22.13 0.92
C LYS A 575 31.26 23.05 1.52
N SER A 576 30.98 23.68 2.66
CA SER A 576 31.90 24.53 3.41
C SER A 576 32.72 23.74 4.45
N GLY A 577 32.47 22.43 4.59
CA GLY A 577 33.12 21.56 5.57
C GLY A 577 32.50 21.59 6.96
N ASN A 578 31.37 22.31 7.16
CA ASN A 578 30.68 22.33 8.44
C ASN A 578 29.98 20.99 8.69
N LYS A 579 30.16 20.46 9.91
CA LYS A 579 29.56 19.22 10.35
C LYS A 579 28.16 19.44 10.89
N HIS A 580 27.18 18.74 10.32
CA HIS A 580 25.78 18.76 10.71
C HIS A 580 25.41 17.40 11.33
N TRP A 581 25.08 17.40 12.61
CA TRP A 581 24.76 16.20 13.35
C TRP A 581 23.27 15.84 13.26
N ILE A 582 22.96 14.56 13.05
CA ILE A 582 21.63 13.99 13.15
C ILE A 582 21.51 13.19 14.44
N LEU A 583 22.43 12.23 14.63
CA LEU A 583 22.57 11.46 15.88
C LEU A 583 23.98 11.64 16.45
N LYS A 584 24.11 11.62 17.77
CA LYS A 584 25.37 11.54 18.48
C LYS A 584 25.23 10.55 19.62
N ASP A 585 26.16 9.58 19.70
CA ASP A 585 26.06 8.45 20.63
C ASP A 585 24.69 7.74 20.59
N GLY A 586 24.05 7.67 19.41
CA GLY A 586 22.73 7.10 19.19
C GLY A 586 21.53 7.95 19.60
N GLU A 587 21.76 9.19 20.05
CA GLU A 587 20.69 10.10 20.49
C GLU A 587 20.48 11.23 19.48
N PHE A 588 19.21 11.65 19.28
CA PHE A 588 18.91 12.77 18.40
C PHE A 588 19.51 14.08 18.94
N VAL A 589 20.19 14.79 18.05
CA VAL A 589 20.68 16.16 18.26
C VAL A 589 20.12 17.14 17.23
N ALA A 590 19.45 16.62 16.20
CA ALA A 590 18.72 17.38 15.19
C ALA A 590 17.30 17.71 15.61
#